data_1ab5e249c4292f1a80664831dbfd168e
#
_entry.id   1ab5e249c4292f1a80664831dbfd168e
#
_cell.length_a   1.000
_cell.length_b   1.000
_cell.length_c   1.000
_cell.angle_alpha   90.00
_cell.angle_beta   90.00
_cell.angle_gamma   90.00
#
_symmetry.space_group_name_H-M   'P 1'
#
loop_
_entity.id
_entity.type
_entity.pdbx_description
1 polymer ?
#
loop_
_entity_poly.entity_id
_entity_poly.type
_entity_poly.pdbx_seq_one_letter_code
_entity_poly.pdbx_strand_id
1 'polypeptide(L)'
;ILLDEPTNNLDSAAKNRLFTALETLTCPALIISHDRDLLAHMNAIAELHADREGRAHLRIYEGNYDTYRAARKAEESAAHRRVSEAKNEARKAERERIENQIKLDRNARRGRDFERSKRKPGLAMGLDKNSSERSAGKLRAAHESMVADARAAVSEAQENLRVQERIYLELAQDALPAGRKVLELQRVDKGFYASAQQSAEFKNAHTQNTVSHETQPYKVDYPSRSQDFPEALILTGPEHLRITGANGSGKTVLLNAIAHANDPDYRSPVPPAYRVLYRLGNAAYLPQRITLDPERTLLETVQRANQGASEQHLRDQLARLLFRRESVHQRIGELSGGERFRAALATVLLTDPVPQLLLLDEPTNNLDISSVDWLVQALDAYTGAL
;
A
#
# COMPACT_ATOMS: atom_id res chain seq x y z
N ILE A 1 -32.16 1.18 -4.35
CA ILE A 1 -31.36 2.29 -3.79
C ILE A 1 -29.96 2.21 -4.38
N LEU A 2 -29.37 3.37 -4.74
CA LEU A 2 -27.98 3.48 -5.20
C LEU A 2 -27.22 4.36 -4.21
N LEU A 3 -26.11 3.85 -3.66
CA LEU A 3 -25.26 4.58 -2.72
C LEU A 3 -23.80 4.51 -3.20
N ASP A 4 -23.13 5.66 -3.20
CA ASP A 4 -21.72 5.78 -3.55
C ASP A 4 -20.94 6.27 -2.34
N GLU A 5 -20.03 5.41 -1.85
CA GLU A 5 -19.18 5.64 -0.68
C GLU A 5 -19.92 6.24 0.55
N PRO A 6 -21.04 5.64 1.00
CA PRO A 6 -21.89 6.24 2.03
C PRO A 6 -21.24 6.31 3.42
N THR A 7 -20.14 5.59 3.64
CA THR A 7 -19.41 5.57 4.91
C THR A 7 -18.33 6.64 5.01
N ASN A 8 -18.01 7.33 3.91
CA ASN A 8 -16.98 8.36 3.92
C ASN A 8 -17.36 9.49 4.86
N ASN A 9 -16.41 9.91 5.69
CA ASN A 9 -16.54 10.95 6.68
C ASN A 9 -17.61 10.70 7.79
N LEU A 10 -18.12 9.46 7.92
CA LEU A 10 -18.99 9.10 9.03
C LEU A 10 -18.16 8.64 10.23
N ASP A 11 -18.56 9.08 11.43
CA ASP A 11 -18.03 8.51 12.67
C ASP A 11 -18.65 7.14 12.97
N SER A 12 -18.10 6.43 13.94
CA SER A 12 -18.54 5.06 14.28
C SER A 12 -20.03 4.99 14.64
N ALA A 13 -20.59 6.02 15.30
CA ALA A 13 -22.00 6.05 15.67
C ALA A 13 -22.92 6.24 14.44
N ALA A 14 -22.50 7.06 13.50
CA ALA A 14 -23.21 7.27 12.24
C ALA A 14 -23.11 6.04 11.32
N LYS A 15 -21.94 5.38 11.26
CA LYS A 15 -21.76 4.10 10.54
C LYS A 15 -22.70 3.03 11.07
N ASN A 16 -22.76 2.83 12.40
CA ASN A 16 -23.65 1.83 13.00
C ASN A 16 -25.12 2.11 12.69
N ARG A 17 -25.54 3.36 12.69
CA ARG A 17 -26.90 3.73 12.27
C ARG A 17 -27.18 3.43 10.80
N LEU A 18 -26.20 3.68 9.92
CA LEU A 18 -26.30 3.33 8.51
C LEU A 18 -26.43 1.81 8.34
N PHE A 19 -25.62 1.02 9.01
CA PHE A 19 -25.64 -0.45 8.93
C PHE A 19 -26.99 -1.00 9.37
N THR A 20 -27.50 -0.55 10.52
CA THR A 20 -28.84 -0.93 10.99
C THR A 20 -29.93 -0.54 10.00
N ALA A 21 -29.84 0.64 9.38
CA ALA A 21 -30.80 1.05 8.37
C ALA A 21 -30.75 0.16 7.12
N LEU A 22 -29.53 -0.23 6.67
CA LEU A 22 -29.35 -1.13 5.53
C LEU A 22 -29.88 -2.54 5.79
N GLU A 23 -29.72 -3.08 6.99
CA GLU A 23 -30.25 -4.40 7.39
C GLU A 23 -31.78 -4.44 7.40
N THR A 24 -32.42 -3.30 7.66
CA THR A 24 -33.90 -3.20 7.68
C THR A 24 -34.51 -2.89 6.32
N LEU A 25 -33.70 -2.70 5.27
CA LEU A 25 -34.19 -2.41 3.93
C LEU A 25 -34.91 -3.63 3.31
N THR A 26 -36.11 -3.38 2.80
CA THR A 26 -36.91 -4.37 2.08
C THR A 26 -36.75 -4.31 0.55
N CYS A 27 -36.03 -3.32 0.04
CA CYS A 27 -35.79 -3.13 -1.39
C CYS A 27 -34.32 -3.40 -1.74
N PRO A 28 -34.03 -3.80 -3.01
CA PRO A 28 -32.66 -3.97 -3.45
C PRO A 28 -31.82 -2.70 -3.33
N ALA A 29 -30.58 -2.86 -2.87
CA ALA A 29 -29.61 -1.78 -2.78
C ALA A 29 -28.33 -2.16 -3.54
N LEU A 30 -27.78 -1.22 -4.32
CA LEU A 30 -26.45 -1.32 -4.91
C LEU A 30 -25.58 -0.26 -4.25
N ILE A 31 -24.48 -0.69 -3.67
CA ILE A 31 -23.61 0.15 -2.85
C ILE A 31 -22.19 0.04 -3.37
N ILE A 32 -21.55 1.15 -3.67
CA ILE A 32 -20.12 1.22 -3.93
C ILE A 32 -19.46 1.60 -2.63
N SER A 33 -18.51 0.80 -2.13
CA SER A 33 -17.78 1.11 -0.91
C SER A 33 -16.47 0.33 -0.80
N HIS A 34 -15.52 0.96 -0.10
CA HIS A 34 -14.26 0.34 0.34
C HIS A 34 -14.27 0.00 1.85
N ASP A 35 -15.37 0.29 2.54
CA ASP A 35 -15.52 0.04 3.97
C ASP A 35 -15.80 -1.44 4.22
N ARG A 36 -14.83 -2.12 4.85
CA ARG A 36 -14.91 -3.57 5.13
C ARG A 36 -16.04 -3.93 6.10
N ASP A 37 -16.31 -3.04 7.05
CA ASP A 37 -17.38 -3.24 8.01
C ASP A 37 -18.74 -3.18 7.30
N LEU A 38 -18.93 -2.22 6.38
CA LEU A 38 -20.12 -2.15 5.53
C LEU A 38 -20.25 -3.39 4.64
N LEU A 39 -19.16 -3.78 3.98
CA LEU A 39 -19.16 -4.95 3.08
C LEU A 39 -19.43 -6.27 3.81
N ALA A 40 -19.15 -6.34 5.12
CA ALA A 40 -19.49 -7.50 5.94
C ALA A 40 -21.00 -7.72 6.11
N HIS A 41 -21.81 -6.66 5.93
CA HIS A 41 -23.27 -6.71 5.99
C HIS A 41 -23.94 -7.02 4.64
N MET A 42 -23.16 -7.18 3.55
CA MET A 42 -23.71 -7.40 2.21
C MET A 42 -24.02 -8.88 1.94
N ASN A 43 -25.02 -9.13 1.07
CA ASN A 43 -25.41 -10.47 0.63
C ASN A 43 -24.59 -10.99 -0.55
N ALA A 44 -24.01 -10.07 -1.34
CA ALA A 44 -23.13 -10.38 -2.46
C ALA A 44 -22.15 -9.22 -2.68
N ILE A 45 -20.98 -9.54 -3.18
CA ILE A 45 -19.94 -8.57 -3.53
C ILE A 45 -19.65 -8.69 -5.03
N ALA A 46 -19.74 -7.55 -5.72
CA ALA A 46 -19.38 -7.42 -7.12
C ALA A 46 -18.03 -6.72 -7.23
N GLU A 47 -17.02 -7.43 -7.71
CA GLU A 47 -15.69 -6.89 -7.96
C GLU A 47 -15.60 -6.43 -9.42
N LEU A 48 -15.32 -5.14 -9.62
CA LEU A 48 -15.00 -4.57 -10.91
C LEU A 48 -13.48 -4.49 -11.07
N HIS A 49 -12.94 -5.09 -12.10
CA HIS A 49 -11.51 -5.03 -12.40
C HIS A 49 -11.28 -4.77 -13.90
N ALA A 50 -10.21 -4.07 -14.22
CA ALA A 50 -9.78 -3.90 -15.60
C ALA A 50 -8.78 -5.00 -15.99
N ASP A 51 -8.90 -5.53 -17.21
CA ASP A 51 -7.85 -6.36 -17.81
C ASP A 51 -6.69 -5.49 -18.31
N ARG A 52 -5.65 -6.12 -18.88
CA ARG A 52 -4.49 -5.42 -19.45
C ARG A 52 -4.83 -4.51 -20.62
N GLU A 53 -5.94 -4.76 -21.28
CA GLU A 53 -6.42 -3.97 -22.42
C GLU A 53 -7.35 -2.84 -21.97
N GLY A 54 -7.52 -2.65 -20.65
CA GLY A 54 -8.37 -1.62 -20.06
C GLY A 54 -9.86 -1.93 -20.10
N ARG A 55 -10.27 -3.18 -20.44
CA ARG A 55 -11.68 -3.58 -20.43
C ARG A 55 -12.10 -3.93 -19.02
N ALA A 56 -13.24 -3.39 -18.62
CA ALA A 56 -13.80 -3.66 -17.30
C ALA A 56 -14.50 -5.02 -17.26
N HIS A 57 -14.17 -5.83 -16.29
CA HIS A 57 -14.81 -7.12 -16.01
C HIS A 57 -15.47 -7.07 -14.63
N LEU A 58 -16.72 -7.54 -14.58
CA LEU A 58 -17.49 -7.66 -13.34
C LEU A 58 -17.52 -9.11 -12.90
N ARG A 59 -17.14 -9.37 -11.66
CA ARG A 59 -17.24 -10.68 -11.04
C ARG A 59 -18.04 -10.61 -9.76
N ILE A 60 -19.01 -11.50 -9.60
CA ILE A 60 -19.91 -11.52 -8.46
C ILE A 60 -19.53 -12.70 -7.57
N TYR A 61 -19.41 -12.43 -6.26
CA TYR A 61 -19.19 -13.39 -5.20
C TYR A 61 -20.41 -13.38 -4.28
N GLU A 62 -21.03 -14.53 -4.10
CA GLU A 62 -22.12 -14.69 -3.15
C GLU A 62 -21.58 -14.65 -1.72
N GLY A 63 -22.32 -13.99 -0.83
CA GLY A 63 -21.97 -13.82 0.56
C GLY A 63 -21.33 -12.46 0.87
N ASN A 64 -20.89 -12.32 2.10
CA ASN A 64 -20.31 -11.09 2.65
C ASN A 64 -18.81 -10.92 2.35
N TYR A 65 -18.20 -9.89 2.91
CA TYR A 65 -16.78 -9.59 2.72
C TYR A 65 -15.85 -10.74 3.14
N ASP A 66 -16.15 -11.46 4.23
CA ASP A 66 -15.30 -12.57 4.68
C ASP A 66 -15.32 -13.73 3.68
N THR A 67 -16.51 -14.05 3.13
CA THR A 67 -16.66 -15.06 2.08
C THR A 67 -15.91 -14.66 0.81
N TYR A 68 -16.06 -13.40 0.38
CA TYR A 68 -15.31 -12.84 -0.73
C TYR A 68 -13.80 -12.95 -0.53
N ARG A 69 -13.30 -12.54 0.66
CA ARG A 69 -11.88 -12.60 1.01
C ARG A 69 -11.33 -14.03 1.00
N ALA A 70 -12.11 -14.98 1.52
CA ALA A 70 -11.73 -16.39 1.50
C ALA A 70 -11.65 -16.94 0.07
N ALA A 71 -12.64 -16.62 -0.79
CA ALA A 71 -12.65 -17.01 -2.19
C ALA A 71 -11.45 -16.41 -2.95
N ARG A 72 -11.17 -15.14 -2.74
CA ARG A 72 -10.01 -14.44 -3.35
C ARG A 72 -8.69 -15.08 -2.96
N LYS A 73 -8.51 -15.37 -1.66
CA LYS A 73 -7.29 -16.04 -1.16
C LYS A 73 -7.12 -17.45 -1.75
N ALA A 74 -8.22 -18.18 -1.91
CA ALA A 74 -8.19 -19.50 -2.53
C ALA A 74 -7.81 -19.42 -4.03
N GLU A 75 -8.35 -18.45 -4.77
CA GLU A 75 -8.04 -18.20 -6.18
C GLU A 75 -6.55 -17.81 -6.36
N GLU A 76 -6.05 -16.91 -5.52
CA GLU A 76 -4.66 -16.49 -5.53
C GLU A 76 -3.73 -17.67 -5.24
N SER A 77 -4.04 -18.47 -4.22
CA SER A 77 -3.27 -19.68 -3.88
C SER A 77 -3.27 -20.70 -5.01
N ALA A 78 -4.40 -20.83 -5.73
CA ALA A 78 -4.49 -21.70 -6.89
C ALA A 78 -3.67 -21.15 -8.08
N ALA A 79 -3.69 -19.84 -8.32
CA ALA A 79 -2.88 -19.21 -9.36
C ALA A 79 -1.37 -19.37 -9.08
N HIS A 80 -0.94 -19.16 -7.84
CA HIS A 80 0.46 -19.39 -7.43
C HIS A 80 0.89 -20.84 -7.64
N ARG A 81 0.03 -21.81 -7.30
CA ARG A 81 0.31 -23.25 -7.55
C ARG A 81 0.47 -23.53 -9.04
N ARG A 82 -0.44 -23.03 -9.90
CA ARG A 82 -0.33 -23.20 -11.36
C ARG A 82 0.98 -22.66 -11.92
N VAL A 83 1.43 -21.48 -11.47
CA VAL A 83 2.73 -20.92 -11.87
C VAL A 83 3.87 -21.81 -11.42
N SER A 84 3.83 -22.33 -10.20
CA SER A 84 4.86 -23.25 -9.67
C SER A 84 4.91 -24.57 -10.46
N GLU A 85 3.76 -25.13 -10.76
CA GLU A 85 3.62 -26.36 -11.56
C GLU A 85 4.16 -26.14 -12.99
N ALA A 86 3.72 -25.08 -13.67
CA ALA A 86 4.21 -24.73 -15.01
C ALA A 86 5.75 -24.52 -15.03
N LYS A 87 6.31 -23.84 -14.02
CA LYS A 87 7.77 -23.69 -13.89
C LYS A 87 8.49 -25.02 -13.70
N ASN A 88 7.92 -25.94 -12.93
CA ASN A 88 8.52 -27.27 -12.72
C ASN A 88 8.46 -28.10 -14.00
N GLU A 89 7.37 -28.04 -14.75
CA GLU A 89 7.26 -28.70 -16.05
C GLU A 89 8.24 -28.13 -17.08
N ALA A 90 8.38 -26.81 -17.14
CA ALA A 90 9.37 -26.19 -18.02
C ALA A 90 10.81 -26.59 -17.67
N ARG A 91 11.15 -26.70 -16.38
CA ARG A 91 12.46 -27.20 -15.92
C ARG A 91 12.65 -28.65 -16.27
N LYS A 92 11.61 -29.48 -16.20
CA LYS A 92 11.65 -30.90 -16.58
C LYS A 92 11.88 -31.04 -18.08
N ALA A 93 11.10 -30.35 -18.91
CA ALA A 93 11.26 -30.35 -20.36
C ALA A 93 12.67 -29.92 -20.80
N GLU A 94 13.24 -28.91 -20.16
CA GLU A 94 14.59 -28.44 -20.43
C GLU A 94 15.65 -29.49 -20.06
N ARG A 95 15.51 -30.18 -18.93
CA ARG A 95 16.41 -31.28 -18.52
C ARG A 95 16.34 -32.43 -19.52
N GLU A 96 15.11 -32.83 -19.90
CA GLU A 96 14.94 -33.92 -20.90
C GLU A 96 15.53 -33.55 -22.26
N ARG A 97 15.39 -32.28 -22.69
CA ARG A 97 16.05 -31.80 -23.90
C ARG A 97 17.56 -31.93 -23.82
N ILE A 98 18.18 -31.51 -22.71
CA ILE A 98 19.63 -31.61 -22.49
C ILE A 98 20.09 -33.08 -22.47
N GLU A 99 19.38 -33.94 -21.74
CA GLU A 99 19.72 -35.37 -21.67
C GLU A 99 19.64 -36.05 -23.03
N ASN A 100 18.61 -35.75 -23.81
CA ASN A 100 18.42 -36.27 -25.14
C ASN A 100 19.49 -35.74 -26.12
N GLN A 101 19.86 -34.47 -26.00
CA GLN A 101 20.98 -33.92 -26.78
C GLN A 101 22.28 -34.64 -26.48
N ILE A 102 22.58 -34.91 -25.22
CA ILE A 102 23.78 -35.68 -24.81
C ILE A 102 23.75 -37.11 -25.40
N LYS A 103 22.57 -37.76 -25.37
CA LYS A 103 22.42 -39.12 -25.97
C LYS A 103 22.63 -39.09 -27.49
N LEU A 104 22.06 -38.09 -28.18
CA LEU A 104 22.26 -37.92 -29.62
C LEU A 104 23.70 -37.66 -29.98
N ASP A 105 24.42 -36.81 -29.23
CA ASP A 105 25.83 -36.52 -29.46
C ASP A 105 26.73 -37.75 -29.22
N ARG A 106 26.39 -38.53 -28.18
CA ARG A 106 27.08 -39.79 -27.92
C ARG A 106 26.88 -40.83 -29.06
N ASN A 107 25.63 -40.94 -29.54
CA ASN A 107 25.32 -41.82 -30.65
C ASN A 107 25.98 -41.36 -31.96
N ALA A 108 26.03 -40.06 -32.22
CA ALA A 108 26.72 -39.47 -33.37
C ALA A 108 28.26 -39.75 -33.33
N ARG A 109 28.88 -39.70 -32.13
CA ARG A 109 30.27 -40.03 -31.93
C ARG A 109 30.50 -41.52 -32.23
N ARG A 110 29.71 -42.42 -31.65
CA ARG A 110 29.79 -43.88 -31.92
C ARG A 110 29.60 -44.21 -33.41
N GLY A 111 28.66 -43.52 -34.08
CA GLY A 111 28.45 -43.66 -35.52
C GLY A 111 29.68 -43.28 -36.34
N ARG A 112 30.35 -42.18 -36.02
CA ARG A 112 31.61 -41.75 -36.68
C ARG A 112 32.76 -42.74 -36.46
N ASP A 113 32.89 -43.28 -35.24
CA ASP A 113 33.91 -44.26 -34.91
C ASP A 113 33.70 -45.57 -35.66
N PHE A 114 32.41 -45.99 -35.77
CA PHE A 114 32.05 -47.17 -36.56
C PHE A 114 32.30 -46.97 -38.07
N GLU A 115 32.00 -45.79 -38.62
CA GLU A 115 32.26 -45.38 -39.99
C GLU A 115 33.80 -45.46 -40.31
N ARG A 116 34.62 -44.98 -39.41
CA ARG A 116 36.08 -45.04 -39.50
C ARG A 116 36.60 -46.47 -39.52
N SER A 117 35.92 -47.43 -38.93
CA SER A 117 36.32 -48.83 -38.87
C SER A 117 36.10 -49.60 -40.17
N LYS A 118 35.48 -48.98 -41.23
CA LYS A 118 35.24 -49.57 -42.57
C LYS A 118 34.57 -50.95 -42.55
N ARG A 119 33.66 -51.25 -41.65
CA ARG A 119 33.09 -52.60 -41.48
C ARG A 119 31.82 -52.85 -42.36
N LYS A 120 31.36 -51.88 -43.15
CA LYS A 120 30.20 -52.00 -44.05
C LYS A 120 30.53 -51.39 -45.44
N PRO A 121 29.85 -51.87 -46.54
CA PRO A 121 29.91 -51.19 -47.85
C PRO A 121 29.43 -49.73 -47.76
N GLY A 122 30.11 -48.81 -48.48
CA GLY A 122 29.90 -47.37 -48.39
C GLY A 122 28.46 -46.90 -48.67
N LEU A 123 27.76 -47.57 -49.61
CA LEU A 123 26.39 -47.23 -49.98
C LEU A 123 25.39 -47.51 -48.85
N ALA A 124 25.53 -48.62 -48.12
CA ALA A 124 24.70 -49.00 -46.99
C ALA A 124 24.95 -48.08 -45.77
N MET A 125 26.20 -47.61 -45.58
CA MET A 125 26.56 -46.66 -44.53
C MET A 125 25.95 -45.27 -44.77
N GLY A 126 25.86 -44.81 -46.02
CA GLY A 126 25.24 -43.54 -46.38
C GLY A 126 23.72 -43.51 -46.12
N LEU A 127 23.01 -44.63 -46.41
CA LEU A 127 21.58 -44.76 -46.12
C LEU A 127 21.30 -44.81 -44.62
N ASP A 128 22.08 -45.56 -43.84
CA ASP A 128 21.98 -45.68 -42.39
C ASP A 128 22.23 -44.29 -41.72
N LYS A 129 23.23 -43.56 -42.19
CA LYS A 129 23.56 -42.21 -41.72
C LYS A 129 22.43 -41.22 -41.98
N ASN A 130 21.90 -41.17 -43.19
CA ASN A 130 20.84 -40.26 -43.58
C ASN A 130 19.54 -40.54 -42.79
N SER A 131 19.20 -41.80 -42.54
CA SER A 131 18.08 -42.21 -41.69
C SER A 131 18.26 -41.79 -40.23
N SER A 132 19.47 -41.98 -39.69
CA SER A 132 19.81 -41.60 -38.31
C SER A 132 19.80 -40.09 -38.11
N GLU A 133 20.34 -39.31 -39.06
CA GLU A 133 20.32 -37.84 -39.00
C GLU A 133 18.91 -37.28 -39.09
N ARG A 134 18.03 -37.81 -39.94
CA ARG A 134 16.60 -37.43 -40.03
C ARG A 134 15.86 -37.74 -38.74
N SER A 135 16.09 -38.91 -38.15
CA SER A 135 15.46 -39.29 -36.89
C SER A 135 15.95 -38.41 -35.74
N ALA A 136 17.24 -38.09 -35.66
CA ALA A 136 17.81 -37.17 -34.69
C ALA A 136 17.27 -35.74 -34.85
N GLY A 137 17.11 -35.26 -36.10
CA GLY A 137 16.49 -33.96 -36.39
C GLY A 137 15.03 -33.85 -35.93
N LYS A 138 14.22 -34.89 -36.22
CA LYS A 138 12.85 -34.94 -35.74
C LYS A 138 12.76 -34.94 -34.21
N LEU A 139 13.61 -35.67 -33.54
CA LEU A 139 13.62 -35.76 -32.07
C LEU A 139 14.04 -34.42 -31.45
N ARG A 140 15.05 -33.73 -32.02
CA ARG A 140 15.43 -32.36 -31.57
C ARG A 140 14.28 -31.39 -31.71
N ALA A 141 13.65 -31.33 -32.89
CA ALA A 141 12.51 -30.44 -33.14
C ALA A 141 11.35 -30.70 -32.20
N ALA A 142 11.04 -31.96 -31.88
CA ALA A 142 10.01 -32.31 -30.92
C ALA A 142 10.34 -31.81 -29.50
N HIS A 143 11.56 -31.96 -29.03
CA HIS A 143 11.96 -31.50 -27.71
C HIS A 143 12.05 -29.95 -27.64
N GLU A 144 12.48 -29.31 -28.71
CA GLU A 144 12.47 -27.85 -28.81
C GLU A 144 11.03 -27.29 -28.73
N SER A 145 10.08 -27.93 -29.44
CA SER A 145 8.66 -27.59 -29.34
C SER A 145 8.14 -27.78 -27.92
N MET A 146 8.43 -28.91 -27.27
CA MET A 146 8.00 -29.16 -25.89
C MET A 146 8.52 -28.09 -24.90
N VAL A 147 9.77 -27.65 -25.05
CA VAL A 147 10.33 -26.58 -24.22
C VAL A 147 9.66 -25.23 -24.52
N ALA A 148 9.39 -24.95 -25.79
CA ALA A 148 8.68 -23.72 -26.19
C ALA A 148 7.26 -23.68 -25.63
N ASP A 149 6.53 -24.81 -25.75
CA ASP A 149 5.17 -24.93 -25.22
C ASP A 149 5.13 -24.81 -23.69
N ALA A 150 6.07 -25.44 -22.99
CA ALA A 150 6.19 -25.34 -21.54
C ALA A 150 6.54 -23.91 -21.08
N ARG A 151 7.37 -23.18 -21.83
CA ARG A 151 7.66 -21.77 -21.54
C ARG A 151 6.47 -20.87 -21.81
N ALA A 152 5.71 -21.14 -22.86
CA ALA A 152 4.46 -20.42 -23.14
C ALA A 152 3.44 -20.62 -22.01
N ALA A 153 3.28 -21.86 -21.51
CA ALA A 153 2.43 -22.16 -20.36
C ALA A 153 2.87 -21.42 -19.08
N VAL A 154 4.18 -21.24 -18.85
CA VAL A 154 4.67 -20.41 -17.73
C VAL A 154 4.28 -18.95 -17.93
N SER A 155 4.41 -18.41 -19.14
CA SER A 155 4.01 -17.03 -19.44
C SER A 155 2.52 -16.82 -19.21
N GLU A 156 1.69 -17.72 -19.73
CA GLU A 156 0.24 -17.70 -19.55
C GLU A 156 -0.17 -17.80 -18.08
N ALA A 157 0.44 -18.73 -17.33
CA ALA A 157 0.18 -18.87 -15.90
C ALA A 157 0.60 -17.63 -15.11
N GLN A 158 1.72 -16.98 -15.47
CA GLN A 158 2.16 -15.71 -14.88
C GLN A 158 1.26 -14.54 -15.27
N GLU A 159 0.69 -14.55 -16.47
CA GLU A 159 -0.26 -13.54 -16.93
C GLU A 159 -1.56 -13.57 -16.13
N ASN A 160 -2.00 -14.76 -15.76
CA ASN A 160 -3.19 -14.97 -14.95
C ASN A 160 -2.93 -14.75 -13.44
N LEU A 161 -1.67 -14.60 -13.04
CA LEU A 161 -1.33 -14.27 -11.66
C LEU A 161 -1.55 -12.77 -11.45
N ARG A 162 -2.56 -12.42 -10.66
CA ARG A 162 -2.65 -11.07 -10.11
C ARG A 162 -1.51 -10.91 -9.10
N VAL A 163 -0.56 -10.07 -9.42
CA VAL A 163 0.57 -9.81 -8.54
C VAL A 163 0.06 -8.99 -7.37
N GLN A 164 -0.22 -9.63 -6.23
CA GLN A 164 -0.19 -8.89 -4.97
C GLN A 164 1.27 -8.48 -4.73
N GLU A 165 1.54 -7.25 -5.06
CA GLU A 165 2.86 -6.70 -4.84
C GLU A 165 3.09 -6.54 -3.34
N ARG A 166 3.95 -7.39 -2.78
CA ARG A 166 4.38 -7.25 -1.38
C ARG A 166 5.35 -6.09 -1.27
N ILE A 167 5.13 -5.28 -0.27
CA ILE A 167 6.03 -4.20 0.09
C ILE A 167 7.22 -4.81 0.83
N TYR A 168 8.41 -4.46 0.40
CA TYR A 168 9.65 -4.73 1.12
C TYR A 168 10.25 -3.40 1.56
N LEU A 169 9.61 -2.77 2.55
CA LEU A 169 10.10 -1.51 3.08
C LEU A 169 11.22 -1.81 4.09
N GLU A 170 12.45 -1.67 3.66
CA GLU A 170 13.61 -1.59 4.56
C GLU A 170 13.88 -0.11 4.80
N LEU A 171 13.30 0.44 5.85
CA LEU A 171 13.66 1.76 6.32
C LEU A 171 15.00 1.65 7.02
N ALA A 172 15.98 2.45 6.57
CA ALA A 172 17.27 2.62 7.26
C ALA A 172 17.04 3.43 8.53
N GLN A 173 16.40 2.84 9.52
CA GLN A 173 16.04 3.47 10.76
C GLN A 173 16.71 2.74 11.92
N ASP A 174 17.42 3.50 12.76
CA ASP A 174 17.74 3.00 14.09
C ASP A 174 16.44 2.79 14.85
N ALA A 175 16.18 1.55 15.25
CA ALA A 175 14.98 1.21 15.99
C ALA A 175 14.84 2.11 17.22
N LEU A 176 13.68 2.68 17.41
CA LEU A 176 13.41 3.53 18.56
C LEU A 176 13.52 2.67 19.84
N PRO A 177 14.43 2.98 20.78
CA PRO A 177 14.60 2.17 21.98
C PRO A 177 13.31 2.07 22.79
N ALA A 178 12.97 0.86 23.24
CA ALA A 178 11.85 0.63 24.13
C ALA A 178 11.95 1.52 25.39
N GLY A 179 10.82 2.16 25.76
CA GLY A 179 10.76 3.05 26.92
C GLY A 179 11.29 4.47 26.67
N ARG A 180 11.83 4.81 25.50
CA ARG A 180 12.18 6.20 25.17
C ARG A 180 10.90 7.02 25.03
N LYS A 181 10.81 8.12 25.81
CA LYS A 181 9.69 9.05 25.71
C LYS A 181 9.66 9.69 24.31
N VAL A 182 8.51 9.62 23.67
CA VAL A 182 8.27 10.18 22.32
C VAL A 182 7.34 11.36 22.38
N LEU A 183 6.29 11.26 23.18
CA LEU A 183 5.26 12.27 23.33
C LEU A 183 4.77 12.31 24.78
N GLU A 184 4.51 13.50 25.29
CA GLU A 184 3.85 13.73 26.55
C GLU A 184 2.78 14.79 26.40
N LEU A 185 1.56 14.42 26.69
CA LEU A 185 0.39 15.26 26.64
C LEU A 185 -0.20 15.43 28.03
N GLN A 186 -0.62 16.64 28.37
CA GLN A 186 -1.35 16.95 29.59
C GLN A 186 -2.74 17.46 29.22
N ARG A 187 -3.76 16.95 29.86
CA ARG A 187 -5.13 17.44 29.71
C ARG A 187 -5.23 18.89 30.16
N VAL A 188 -5.99 19.67 29.41
CA VAL A 188 -6.19 21.08 29.71
C VAL A 188 -7.57 21.25 30.33
N ASP A 189 -7.60 21.77 31.56
CA ASP A 189 -8.86 22.09 32.25
C ASP A 189 -9.51 23.33 31.64
N LYS A 190 -10.87 23.38 31.68
CA LYS A 190 -11.70 24.47 31.12
C LYS A 190 -11.27 25.89 31.60
N GLY A 191 -10.69 26.00 32.78
CA GLY A 191 -10.22 27.26 33.34
C GLY A 191 -9.01 27.89 32.67
N PHE A 192 -8.17 27.05 32.03
CA PHE A 192 -6.95 27.52 31.38
C PHE A 192 -7.21 28.39 30.15
N TYR A 193 -8.27 28.09 29.39
CA TYR A 193 -8.60 28.84 28.18
C TYR A 193 -9.28 30.17 28.47
N ALA A 194 -10.04 30.29 29.58
CA ALA A 194 -10.61 31.55 30.00
C ALA A 194 -9.52 32.59 30.32
N SER A 195 -8.42 32.16 30.94
CA SER A 195 -7.27 33.03 31.24
C SER A 195 -6.42 33.35 29.99
N ALA A 196 -6.31 32.42 29.04
CA ALA A 196 -5.58 32.66 27.80
C ALA A 196 -6.30 33.60 26.84
N GLN A 197 -7.64 33.52 26.77
CA GLN A 197 -8.46 34.47 26.00
C GLN A 197 -8.40 35.87 26.57
N GLN A 198 -8.49 36.05 27.89
CA GLN A 198 -8.33 37.35 28.53
C GLN A 198 -6.94 37.95 28.26
N SER A 199 -5.89 37.11 28.20
CA SER A 199 -4.53 37.57 27.86
C SER A 199 -4.38 37.94 26.38
N ALA A 200 -5.11 37.32 25.46
CA ALA A 200 -5.12 37.63 24.03
C ALA A 200 -5.93 38.94 23.74
N GLU A 201 -7.03 39.14 24.42
CA GLU A 201 -7.84 40.40 24.32
C GLU A 201 -7.05 41.62 24.83
N PHE A 202 -6.22 41.45 25.86
CA PHE A 202 -5.34 42.51 26.37
C PHE A 202 -4.23 42.90 25.39
N LYS A 203 -3.77 41.98 24.55
CA LYS A 203 -2.75 42.30 23.52
C LYS A 203 -3.35 42.92 22.26
N ASN A 204 -4.62 42.59 21.91
CA ASN A 204 -5.31 43.13 20.73
C ASN A 204 -5.88 44.52 20.95
N ALA A 205 -6.00 45.02 22.21
CA ALA A 205 -6.44 46.38 22.52
C ALA A 205 -5.45 47.46 22.12
N HIS A 206 -4.22 47.09 21.71
CA HIS A 206 -3.17 48.05 21.31
C HIS A 206 -2.86 48.07 19.79
N THR A 207 -3.67 47.35 18.98
CA THR A 207 -3.49 47.41 17.52
C THR A 207 -4.88 47.59 16.88
N GLN A 208 -5.39 48.82 16.96
CA GLN A 208 -6.52 49.22 16.13
C GLN A 208 -6.04 49.49 14.71
N ASN A 209 -6.39 48.65 13.74
CA ASN A 209 -7.05 49.10 12.51
C ASN A 209 -7.40 47.89 11.61
N THR A 210 -8.71 47.96 11.24
CA THR A 210 -9.37 47.45 10.03
C THR A 210 -9.76 45.98 9.95
N VAL A 211 -11.07 45.87 9.68
CA VAL A 211 -11.90 44.84 9.06
C VAL A 211 -12.64 43.94 10.04
N SER A 212 -13.86 44.35 10.34
CA SER A 212 -14.95 43.60 10.95
C SER A 212 -15.43 42.46 10.06
N HIS A 213 -15.07 41.23 10.42
CA HIS A 213 -15.92 40.07 10.21
C HIS A 213 -16.24 39.50 11.60
N GLU A 214 -17.50 39.64 11.99
CA GLU A 214 -18.07 39.00 13.17
C GLU A 214 -18.00 37.48 13.00
N THR A 215 -16.92 36.88 13.48
CA THR A 215 -16.85 35.45 13.77
C THR A 215 -17.45 35.26 15.16
N GLN A 216 -18.68 34.76 15.23
CA GLN A 216 -19.27 34.30 16.49
C GLN A 216 -18.29 33.32 17.16
N PRO A 217 -18.05 33.43 18.49
CA PRO A 217 -17.16 32.50 19.18
C PRO A 217 -17.74 31.10 19.09
N TYR A 218 -16.95 30.19 18.48
CA TYR A 218 -17.28 28.79 18.39
C TYR A 218 -17.40 28.23 19.81
N LYS A 219 -18.61 27.93 20.26
CA LYS A 219 -18.83 27.20 21.51
C LYS A 219 -18.43 25.74 21.27
N VAL A 220 -17.23 25.40 21.64
CA VAL A 220 -16.82 24.00 21.73
C VAL A 220 -17.41 23.43 23.01
N ASP A 221 -18.47 22.67 22.90
CA ASP A 221 -18.98 21.86 24.01
C ASP A 221 -18.03 20.74 24.28
N TYR A 222 -17.10 20.94 25.21
CA TYR A 222 -16.29 19.85 25.72
C TYR A 222 -17.16 18.91 26.56
N PRO A 223 -17.11 17.58 26.34
CA PRO A 223 -17.87 16.67 27.17
C PRO A 223 -17.49 16.87 28.65
N SER A 224 -18.52 17.01 29.46
CA SER A 224 -18.41 17.11 30.91
C SER A 224 -17.61 15.91 31.43
N ARG A 225 -16.69 16.14 32.39
CA ARG A 225 -15.83 15.17 33.09
C ARG A 225 -16.37 13.74 33.01
N SER A 226 -16.04 12.98 31.98
CA SER A 226 -16.09 11.54 32.03
C SER A 226 -14.77 11.07 32.66
N GLN A 227 -14.86 10.19 33.63
CA GLN A 227 -13.72 9.63 34.36
C GLN A 227 -12.75 8.82 33.46
N ASP A 228 -13.05 8.75 32.16
CA ASP A 228 -12.40 7.86 31.19
C ASP A 228 -11.20 8.49 30.43
N PHE A 229 -10.90 9.77 30.65
CA PHE A 229 -9.78 10.41 29.96
C PHE A 229 -8.61 10.65 30.92
N PRO A 230 -7.40 10.12 30.62
CA PRO A 230 -6.23 10.32 31.47
C PRO A 230 -5.85 11.79 31.57
N GLU A 231 -5.42 12.25 32.75
CA GLU A 231 -4.89 13.60 32.98
C GLU A 231 -3.61 13.85 32.20
N ALA A 232 -2.82 12.80 32.00
CA ALA A 232 -1.61 12.81 31.21
C ALA A 232 -1.53 11.55 30.33
N LEU A 233 -1.05 11.72 29.12
CA LEU A 233 -0.77 10.64 28.19
C LEU A 233 0.73 10.69 27.85
N ILE A 234 1.42 9.59 28.05
CA ILE A 234 2.84 9.44 27.68
C ILE A 234 2.91 8.31 26.65
N LEU A 235 3.46 8.61 25.47
CA LEU A 235 3.79 7.63 24.46
C LEU A 235 5.28 7.35 24.50
N THR A 236 5.61 6.06 24.59
CA THR A 236 7.00 5.58 24.58
C THR A 236 7.26 4.78 23.31
N GLY A 237 8.44 4.76 22.82
CA GLY A 237 8.73 4.06 21.56
C GLY A 237 8.98 2.57 21.76
N PRO A 238 8.67 1.73 20.76
CA PRO A 238 7.89 1.95 19.51
C PRO A 238 6.39 1.62 19.67
N GLU A 239 5.65 2.42 20.44
CA GLU A 239 4.22 2.20 20.66
C GLU A 239 3.37 2.79 19.52
N HIS A 240 2.26 2.11 19.21
CA HIS A 240 1.25 2.59 18.28
C HIS A 240 0.00 3.02 19.05
N LEU A 241 -0.40 4.29 18.93
CA LEU A 241 -1.54 4.86 19.60
C LEU A 241 -2.64 5.25 18.62
N ARG A 242 -3.83 4.68 18.75
CA ARG A 242 -5.00 5.08 17.98
C ARG A 242 -5.87 6.05 18.77
N ILE A 243 -6.07 7.25 18.20
CA ILE A 243 -7.00 8.25 18.72
C ILE A 243 -8.37 8.07 18.06
N THR A 244 -9.43 7.83 18.84
CA THR A 244 -10.81 7.65 18.38
C THR A 244 -11.73 8.71 18.97
N GLY A 245 -12.85 8.97 18.32
CA GLY A 245 -13.86 9.92 18.79
C GLY A 245 -14.78 10.36 17.68
N ALA A 246 -15.93 10.98 18.06
CA ALA A 246 -16.91 11.50 17.14
C ALA A 246 -16.32 12.56 16.18
N ASN A 247 -17.02 12.83 15.07
CA ASN A 247 -16.64 13.93 14.19
C ASN A 247 -16.74 15.27 14.93
N GLY A 248 -15.75 16.14 14.72
CA GLY A 248 -15.67 17.41 15.45
C GLY A 248 -15.12 17.30 16.88
N SER A 249 -14.74 16.13 17.39
CA SER A 249 -14.17 15.97 18.74
C SER A 249 -12.75 16.57 18.90
N GLY A 250 -12.15 17.09 17.84
CA GLY A 250 -10.84 17.74 17.90
C GLY A 250 -9.64 16.83 17.63
N LYS A 251 -9.82 15.64 17.05
CA LYS A 251 -8.72 14.71 16.68
C LYS A 251 -7.66 15.37 15.82
N THR A 252 -8.07 15.96 14.70
CA THR A 252 -7.18 16.73 13.79
C THR A 252 -6.52 17.92 14.48
N VAL A 253 -7.26 18.63 15.36
CA VAL A 253 -6.71 19.75 16.13
C VAL A 253 -5.58 19.28 17.06
N LEU A 254 -5.77 18.14 17.73
CA LEU A 254 -4.75 17.55 18.59
C LEU A 254 -3.53 17.09 17.77
N LEU A 255 -3.74 16.39 16.64
CA LEU A 255 -2.63 15.95 15.78
C LEU A 255 -1.84 17.15 15.22
N ASN A 256 -2.51 18.22 14.81
CA ASN A 256 -1.84 19.45 14.38
C ASN A 256 -1.05 20.10 15.51
N ALA A 257 -1.60 20.14 16.74
CA ALA A 257 -0.88 20.67 17.90
C ALA A 257 0.39 19.84 18.21
N ILE A 258 0.30 18.52 18.09
CA ILE A 258 1.46 17.63 18.24
C ILE A 258 2.47 17.86 17.09
N ALA A 259 2.00 17.92 15.86
CA ALA A 259 2.85 18.13 14.69
C ALA A 259 3.69 19.40 14.76
N HIS A 260 3.11 20.46 15.27
CA HIS A 260 3.74 21.80 15.35
C HIS A 260 4.21 22.16 16.76
N ALA A 261 4.31 21.21 17.70
CA ALA A 261 4.65 21.48 19.09
C ALA A 261 6.03 22.15 19.27
N ASN A 262 6.96 21.94 18.33
CA ASN A 262 8.31 22.52 18.35
C ASN A 262 8.43 23.79 17.48
N ASP A 263 7.33 24.24 16.87
CA ASP A 263 7.26 25.47 16.10
C ASP A 263 6.81 26.63 17.02
N PRO A 264 7.68 27.61 17.35
CA PRO A 264 7.34 28.70 18.24
C PRO A 264 6.30 29.66 17.67
N ASP A 265 6.15 29.69 16.34
CA ASP A 265 5.24 30.59 15.64
C ASP A 265 3.87 29.95 15.38
N TYR A 266 3.75 28.64 15.55
CA TYR A 266 2.48 27.95 15.38
C TYR A 266 1.45 28.36 16.44
N ARG A 267 0.26 28.74 15.99
CA ARG A 267 -0.90 29.01 16.83
C ARG A 267 -2.07 28.17 16.34
N SER A 268 -2.54 27.25 17.18
CA SER A 268 -3.73 26.47 16.84
C SER A 268 -4.94 27.38 16.71
N PRO A 269 -5.70 27.30 15.63
CA PRO A 269 -6.92 28.09 15.45
C PRO A 269 -8.02 27.72 16.46
N VAL A 270 -7.96 26.48 16.98
CA VAL A 270 -8.87 25.95 18.01
C VAL A 270 -8.00 25.34 19.11
N PRO A 271 -8.29 25.65 20.39
CA PRO A 271 -7.52 25.07 21.47
C PRO A 271 -7.65 23.54 21.50
N PRO A 272 -6.55 22.76 21.55
CA PRO A 272 -6.62 21.32 21.67
C PRO A 272 -7.04 20.89 23.09
N ALA A 273 -7.68 19.71 23.20
CA ALA A 273 -8.08 19.15 24.49
C ALA A 273 -6.87 18.83 25.40
N TYR A 274 -5.70 18.68 24.83
CA TYR A 274 -4.45 18.40 25.50
C TYR A 274 -3.37 19.39 25.10
N ARG A 275 -2.54 19.78 26.07
CA ARG A 275 -1.30 20.55 25.84
C ARG A 275 -0.15 19.56 25.62
N VAL A 276 0.65 19.83 24.60
CA VAL A 276 1.88 19.07 24.35
C VAL A 276 2.97 19.58 25.29
N LEU A 277 3.42 18.73 26.22
CA LEU A 277 4.51 19.03 27.13
C LEU A 277 5.88 18.65 26.52
N TYR A 278 5.89 17.56 25.79
CA TYR A 278 7.09 17.07 25.11
C TYR A 278 6.70 16.38 23.80
N ARG A 279 7.49 16.59 22.77
CA ARG A 279 7.49 15.85 21.52
C ARG A 279 8.91 15.63 21.03
N LEU A 280 9.22 14.41 20.63
CA LEU A 280 10.48 14.06 20.00
C LEU A 280 10.71 14.93 18.75
N GLY A 281 11.94 15.42 18.55
CA GLY A 281 12.28 16.37 17.49
C GLY A 281 12.00 15.85 16.08
N ASN A 282 12.35 14.58 15.84
CA ASN A 282 12.15 13.93 14.53
C ASN A 282 10.76 13.29 14.43
N ALA A 283 9.79 14.10 14.06
CA ALA A 283 8.39 13.68 13.85
C ALA A 283 7.89 14.15 12.49
N ALA A 284 7.05 13.35 11.87
CA ALA A 284 6.40 13.67 10.62
C ALA A 284 4.88 13.56 10.73
N TYR A 285 4.18 14.37 9.96
CA TYR A 285 2.72 14.43 9.95
C TYR A 285 2.18 14.28 8.53
N LEU A 286 1.27 13.33 8.36
CA LEU A 286 0.50 13.14 7.15
C LEU A 286 -0.95 13.62 7.41
N PRO A 287 -1.35 14.78 6.88
CA PRO A 287 -2.67 15.32 7.10
C PRO A 287 -3.73 14.57 6.30
N GLN A 288 -4.98 14.67 6.72
CA GLN A 288 -6.13 14.08 6.01
C GLN A 288 -6.22 14.52 4.54
N ARG A 289 -5.92 15.79 4.27
CA ARG A 289 -5.84 16.33 2.90
C ARG A 289 -4.40 16.44 2.47
N ILE A 290 -4.02 15.59 1.55
CA ILE A 290 -2.68 15.56 0.99
C ILE A 290 -2.56 16.66 -0.07
N THR A 291 -1.65 17.60 0.16
CA THR A 291 -1.33 18.70 -0.76
C THR A 291 0.07 18.48 -1.34
N LEU A 292 0.14 17.72 -2.41
CA LEU A 292 1.34 17.60 -3.24
C LEU A 292 1.16 18.45 -4.49
N ASP A 293 2.26 19.01 -5.01
CA ASP A 293 2.26 19.80 -6.25
C ASP A 293 1.89 18.90 -7.45
N PRO A 294 0.74 19.11 -8.09
CA PRO A 294 0.23 18.23 -9.14
C PRO A 294 1.10 18.23 -10.42
N GLU A 295 1.86 19.30 -10.64
CA GLU A 295 2.70 19.46 -11.84
C GLU A 295 4.05 18.75 -11.73
N ARG A 296 4.47 18.40 -10.51
CA ARG A 296 5.73 17.70 -10.28
C ARG A 296 5.59 16.20 -10.50
N THR A 297 6.71 15.60 -10.89
CA THR A 297 6.82 14.14 -10.88
C THR A 297 6.95 13.61 -9.46
N LEU A 298 6.62 12.33 -9.28
CA LEU A 298 6.81 11.65 -8.00
C LEU A 298 8.28 11.74 -7.53
N LEU A 299 9.22 11.46 -8.45
CA LEU A 299 10.65 11.49 -8.13
C LEU A 299 11.10 12.88 -7.68
N GLU A 300 10.73 13.95 -8.39
CA GLU A 300 11.05 15.34 -8.01
C GLU A 300 10.47 15.70 -6.64
N THR A 301 9.25 15.22 -6.35
CA THR A 301 8.58 15.46 -5.07
C THR A 301 9.36 14.82 -3.92
N VAL A 302 9.79 13.56 -4.07
CA VAL A 302 10.56 12.85 -3.06
C VAL A 302 12.00 13.39 -2.95
N GLN A 303 12.64 13.76 -4.06
CA GLN A 303 13.97 14.39 -4.06
C GLN A 303 13.99 15.70 -3.27
N ARG A 304 12.93 16.50 -3.40
CA ARG A 304 12.83 17.77 -2.67
C ARG A 304 12.77 17.56 -1.14
N ALA A 305 12.12 16.49 -0.71
CA ALA A 305 12.09 16.10 0.71
C ALA A 305 13.42 15.48 1.18
N ASN A 306 14.29 15.06 0.25
CA ASN A 306 15.52 14.30 0.51
C ASN A 306 16.72 14.86 -0.27
N GLN A 307 17.10 16.09 0.01
CA GLN A 307 18.13 16.81 -0.74
C GLN A 307 19.54 16.17 -0.71
N GLY A 308 19.80 15.28 0.25
CA GLY A 308 21.09 14.56 0.39
C GLY A 308 21.14 13.20 -0.28
N ALA A 309 20.00 12.64 -0.69
CA ALA A 309 19.94 11.29 -1.25
C ALA A 309 20.21 11.27 -2.76
N SER A 310 20.93 10.23 -3.23
CA SER A 310 21.13 10.06 -4.67
C SER A 310 19.82 9.64 -5.36
N GLU A 311 19.63 10.05 -6.61
CA GLU A 311 18.45 9.70 -7.40
C GLU A 311 18.27 8.18 -7.49
N GLN A 312 19.34 7.41 -7.68
CA GLN A 312 19.28 5.96 -7.75
C GLN A 312 18.74 5.36 -6.44
N HIS A 313 19.22 5.85 -5.30
CA HIS A 313 18.72 5.39 -3.99
C HIS A 313 17.21 5.67 -3.83
N LEU A 314 16.76 6.86 -4.20
CA LEU A 314 15.33 7.20 -4.13
C LEU A 314 14.47 6.34 -5.08
N ARG A 315 14.96 6.06 -6.29
CA ARG A 315 14.28 5.14 -7.22
C ARG A 315 14.16 3.73 -6.66
N ASP A 316 15.21 3.22 -6.01
CA ASP A 316 15.22 1.90 -5.39
C ASP A 316 14.22 1.84 -4.22
N GLN A 317 14.16 2.88 -3.39
CA GLN A 317 13.17 2.99 -2.31
C GLN A 317 11.73 3.13 -2.84
N LEU A 318 11.51 3.95 -3.86
CA LEU A 318 10.20 4.10 -4.51
C LEU A 318 9.75 2.78 -5.16
N ALA A 319 10.66 2.01 -5.75
CA ALA A 319 10.35 0.69 -6.28
C ALA A 319 9.85 -0.30 -5.19
N ARG A 320 10.39 -0.20 -3.97
CA ARG A 320 9.93 -0.96 -2.80
C ARG A 320 8.53 -0.56 -2.34
N LEU A 321 8.17 0.72 -2.55
CA LEU A 321 6.83 1.28 -2.33
C LEU A 321 5.88 1.09 -3.54
N LEU A 322 6.25 0.20 -4.46
CA LEU A 322 5.49 -0.19 -5.65
C LEU A 322 5.42 0.90 -6.76
N PHE A 323 6.29 1.90 -6.72
CA PHE A 323 6.49 2.82 -7.82
C PHE A 323 7.69 2.36 -8.66
N ARG A 324 7.42 1.69 -9.79
CA ARG A 324 8.46 1.04 -10.60
C ARG A 324 8.60 1.69 -11.97
N ARG A 325 9.83 1.69 -12.49
CA ARG A 325 10.17 2.14 -13.84
C ARG A 325 9.60 3.53 -14.15
N GLU A 326 8.72 3.62 -15.13
CA GLU A 326 8.14 4.88 -15.62
C GLU A 326 7.20 5.56 -14.60
N SER A 327 6.62 4.82 -13.64
CA SER A 327 5.69 5.40 -12.68
C SER A 327 6.33 6.45 -11.75
N VAL A 328 7.64 6.44 -11.57
CA VAL A 328 8.36 7.48 -10.80
C VAL A 328 8.41 8.82 -11.52
N HIS A 329 8.21 8.84 -12.86
CA HIS A 329 8.16 10.02 -13.70
C HIS A 329 6.74 10.54 -13.95
N GLN A 330 5.71 9.82 -13.48
CA GLN A 330 4.33 10.30 -13.56
C GLN A 330 4.15 11.55 -12.70
N ARG A 331 3.34 12.48 -13.19
CA ARG A 331 2.98 13.68 -12.43
C ARG A 331 2.03 13.31 -11.30
N ILE A 332 2.18 13.98 -10.17
CA ILE A 332 1.32 13.77 -8.99
C ILE A 332 -0.16 13.95 -9.34
N GLY A 333 -0.49 14.90 -10.24
CA GLY A 333 -1.85 15.14 -10.71
C GLY A 333 -2.50 13.98 -11.46
N GLU A 334 -1.68 13.11 -12.08
CA GLU A 334 -2.13 11.95 -12.85
C GLU A 334 -2.33 10.69 -11.99
N LEU A 335 -1.84 10.71 -10.75
CA LEU A 335 -1.94 9.59 -9.84
C LEU A 335 -3.39 9.41 -9.33
N SER A 336 -3.81 8.16 -9.17
CA SER A 336 -5.04 7.81 -8.46
C SER A 336 -4.98 8.26 -6.99
N GLY A 337 -6.12 8.30 -6.29
CA GLY A 337 -6.17 8.66 -4.87
C GLY A 337 -5.24 7.81 -4.00
N GLY A 338 -5.24 6.48 -4.20
CA GLY A 338 -4.38 5.55 -3.49
C GLY A 338 -2.89 5.72 -3.83
N GLU A 339 -2.55 5.96 -5.10
CA GLU A 339 -1.16 6.25 -5.50
C GLU A 339 -0.66 7.58 -4.94
N ARG A 340 -1.52 8.60 -4.93
CA ARG A 340 -1.20 9.90 -4.34
C ARG A 340 -0.96 9.80 -2.84
N PHE A 341 -1.75 8.97 -2.14
CA PHE A 341 -1.52 8.68 -0.72
C PHE A 341 -0.18 7.96 -0.52
N ARG A 342 0.13 6.93 -1.32
CA ARG A 342 1.43 6.23 -1.28
C ARG A 342 2.59 7.19 -1.57
N ALA A 343 2.44 8.09 -2.53
CA ALA A 343 3.43 9.12 -2.84
C ALA A 343 3.67 10.06 -1.65
N ALA A 344 2.61 10.51 -0.98
CA ALA A 344 2.72 11.36 0.21
C ALA A 344 3.38 10.62 1.37
N LEU A 345 3.03 9.36 1.61
CA LEU A 345 3.70 8.56 2.63
C LEU A 345 5.17 8.33 2.30
N ALA A 346 5.51 8.12 1.01
CA ALA A 346 6.89 8.02 0.56
C ALA A 346 7.70 9.30 0.86
N THR A 347 7.14 10.49 0.62
CA THR A 347 7.84 11.76 0.92
C THR A 347 8.16 11.92 2.40
N VAL A 348 7.37 11.28 3.26
CA VAL A 348 7.54 11.31 4.71
C VAL A 348 8.50 10.23 5.20
N LEU A 349 8.32 8.98 4.76
CA LEU A 349 9.08 7.83 5.25
C LEU A 349 10.49 7.73 4.67
N LEU A 350 10.74 8.32 3.50
CA LEU A 350 12.04 8.28 2.84
C LEU A 350 12.95 9.46 3.23
N THR A 351 12.56 10.30 4.19
CA THR A 351 13.43 11.38 4.70
C THR A 351 14.64 10.81 5.43
N ASP A 352 15.74 11.55 5.39
CA ASP A 352 16.95 11.23 6.15
C ASP A 352 17.22 12.36 7.18
N PRO A 353 17.16 12.08 8.48
CA PRO A 353 16.82 10.79 9.10
C PRO A 353 15.31 10.46 8.99
N VAL A 354 15.00 9.16 8.95
CA VAL A 354 13.62 8.67 8.98
C VAL A 354 12.92 9.15 10.26
N PRO A 355 11.65 9.63 10.20
CA PRO A 355 10.97 10.13 11.39
C PRO A 355 10.78 9.02 12.43
N GLN A 356 11.00 9.38 13.68
CA GLN A 356 10.82 8.45 14.82
C GLN A 356 9.42 8.51 15.42
N LEU A 357 8.64 9.55 15.09
CA LEU A 357 7.20 9.66 15.38
C LEU A 357 6.48 9.97 14.08
N LEU A 358 5.52 9.14 13.72
CA LEU A 358 4.66 9.33 12.56
C LEU A 358 3.24 9.62 13.02
N LEU A 359 2.69 10.74 12.58
CA LEU A 359 1.32 11.16 12.87
C LEU A 359 0.48 11.02 11.59
N LEU A 360 -0.58 10.25 11.66
CA LEU A 360 -1.49 10.01 10.54
C LEU A 360 -2.91 10.47 10.89
N ASP A 361 -3.47 11.36 10.09
CA ASP A 361 -4.84 11.87 10.28
C ASP A 361 -5.80 11.19 9.31
N GLU A 362 -6.63 10.30 9.82
CA GLU A 362 -7.60 9.51 9.05
C GLU A 362 -7.03 8.86 7.77
N PRO A 363 -5.90 8.11 7.87
CA PRO A 363 -5.13 7.68 6.70
C PRO A 363 -5.86 6.69 5.79
N THR A 364 -6.95 6.09 6.26
CA THR A 364 -7.74 5.12 5.48
C THR A 364 -8.89 5.74 4.70
N ASN A 365 -9.19 7.03 4.93
CA ASN A 365 -10.26 7.70 4.20
C ASN A 365 -9.90 7.83 2.71
N ASN A 366 -10.86 7.52 1.85
CA ASN A 366 -10.71 7.55 0.39
C ASN A 366 -9.64 6.60 -0.18
N LEU A 367 -9.20 5.60 0.60
CA LEU A 367 -8.33 4.53 0.09
C LEU A 367 -9.16 3.33 -0.32
N ASP A 368 -8.83 2.74 -1.46
CA ASP A 368 -9.35 1.44 -1.85
C ASP A 368 -8.79 0.33 -0.94
N ILE A 369 -9.43 -0.85 -0.97
CA ILE A 369 -9.07 -1.99 -0.12
C ILE A 369 -7.59 -2.37 -0.29
N SER A 370 -7.07 -2.30 -1.51
CA SER A 370 -5.68 -2.66 -1.83
C SER A 370 -4.69 -1.64 -1.23
N SER A 371 -5.04 -0.36 -1.27
CA SER A 371 -4.24 0.71 -0.66
C SER A 371 -4.24 0.66 0.86
N VAL A 372 -5.37 0.23 1.48
CA VAL A 372 -5.40 -0.02 2.92
C VAL A 372 -4.50 -1.20 3.30
N ASP A 373 -4.55 -2.32 2.55
CA ASP A 373 -3.65 -3.46 2.80
C ASP A 373 -2.18 -3.08 2.60
N TRP A 374 -1.91 -2.23 1.63
CA TRP A 374 -0.59 -1.64 1.41
C TRP A 374 -0.14 -0.80 2.61
N LEU A 375 -1.01 0.09 3.11
CA LEU A 375 -0.70 0.93 4.27
C LEU A 375 -0.37 0.08 5.51
N VAL A 376 -1.15 -0.96 5.80
CA VAL A 376 -0.90 -1.86 6.93
C VAL A 376 0.50 -2.49 6.80
N GLN A 377 0.87 -3.02 5.62
CA GLN A 377 2.20 -3.59 5.42
C GLN A 377 3.32 -2.55 5.57
N ALA A 378 3.09 -1.31 5.12
CA ALA A 378 4.08 -0.24 5.27
C ALA A 378 4.28 0.15 6.75
N LEU A 379 3.19 0.20 7.52
CA LEU A 379 3.24 0.51 8.95
C LEU A 379 3.81 -0.64 9.79
N ASP A 380 3.57 -1.90 9.40
CA ASP A 380 4.18 -3.07 10.06
C ASP A 380 5.71 -3.09 9.92
N ALA A 381 6.24 -2.50 8.85
CA ALA A 381 7.68 -2.35 8.64
C ALA A 381 8.28 -1.11 9.32
N TYR A 382 7.44 -0.22 9.83
CA TYR A 382 7.89 1.00 10.50
C TYR A 382 8.25 0.71 11.95
N THR A 383 9.45 1.09 12.38
CA THR A 383 10.02 0.78 13.71
C THR A 383 9.96 1.96 14.69
N GLY A 384 9.33 3.06 14.31
CA GLY A 384 9.08 4.23 15.14
C GLY A 384 7.76 4.16 15.91
N ALA A 385 7.42 5.23 16.61
CA ALA A 385 6.13 5.41 17.26
C ALA A 385 5.09 5.99 16.27
N LEU A 386 3.82 5.57 16.41
CA LEU A 386 2.72 5.95 15.55
C LEU A 386 1.53 6.47 16.35
#